data_0dd69ebb3d9b1d5ee2c62d218b289c8b
#
_entry.id   0dd69ebb3d9b1d5ee2c62d218b289c8b
#
_cell.length_a   1.000
_cell.length_b   1.000
_cell.length_c   1.000
_cell.angle_alpha   90.00
_cell.angle_beta   90.00
_cell.angle_gamma   90.00
#
_symmetry.space_group_name_H-M   'P 1'
#
loop_
_entity.id
_entity.type
_entity.pdbx_description
1 polymer ?
#
loop_
_entity_poly.entity_id
_entity_poly.type
_entity_poly.pdbx_seq_one_letter_code
_entity_poly.pdbx_strand_id
1 'polypeptide(L)'
;MPVALIASTMAIVGAMVGLALPTHIIQLSLGGTILAIVVIMLSASKSELPHVEQADSLSTALRITGIYHEPSMNRDIPRKIHRTWPGLFSFIIIGFMAGMFGLGAGWANVPVLNLLMGAPLKISVATSKFLLSITDTSAAWIYLNKGAVIPMMVLPSLIGIMLGSFVGVRILKVAKPTFIRWMVIGILFFAGLKAISKGLESYGVTFF
;
A
#
# COMPACT_ATOMS: atom_id res chain seq x y z
N MET A 1 -2.35 -16.72 -0.78
CA MET A 1 -3.01 -16.64 -2.09
C MET A 1 -4.38 -15.92 -2.07
N PRO A 2 -5.37 -16.20 -1.18
CA PRO A 2 -6.70 -15.60 -1.28
C PRO A 2 -6.69 -14.06 -1.18
N VAL A 3 -5.87 -13.50 -0.30
CA VAL A 3 -5.71 -12.03 -0.15
C VAL A 3 -5.22 -11.38 -1.45
N ALA A 4 -4.29 -12.04 -2.15
CA ALA A 4 -3.75 -11.53 -3.41
C ALA A 4 -4.82 -11.50 -4.51
N LEU A 5 -5.64 -12.54 -4.60
CA LEU A 5 -6.74 -12.62 -5.58
C LEU A 5 -7.79 -11.54 -5.31
N ILE A 6 -8.20 -11.36 -4.06
CA ILE A 6 -9.17 -10.33 -3.68
C ILE A 6 -8.60 -8.94 -3.98
N ALA A 7 -7.38 -8.65 -3.57
CA ALA A 7 -6.77 -7.34 -3.79
C ALA A 7 -6.56 -7.05 -5.28
N SER A 8 -6.13 -8.03 -6.09
CA SER A 8 -5.90 -7.84 -7.52
C SER A 8 -7.19 -7.67 -8.32
N THR A 9 -8.23 -8.44 -8.02
CA THR A 9 -9.54 -8.26 -8.66
C THR A 9 -10.14 -6.89 -8.34
N MET A 10 -10.01 -6.44 -7.10
CA MET A 10 -10.44 -5.10 -6.70
C MET A 10 -9.57 -4.00 -7.32
N ALA A 11 -8.28 -4.24 -7.55
CA ALA A 11 -7.41 -3.29 -8.25
C ALA A 11 -7.82 -3.14 -9.73
N ILE A 12 -8.25 -4.21 -10.40
CA ILE A 12 -8.81 -4.14 -11.75
C ILE A 12 -10.07 -3.25 -11.76
N VAL A 13 -11.01 -3.51 -10.84
CA VAL A 13 -12.24 -2.71 -10.72
C VAL A 13 -11.90 -1.25 -10.40
N GLY A 14 -10.98 -1.02 -9.46
CA GLY A 14 -10.51 0.31 -9.10
C GLY A 14 -9.90 1.06 -10.27
N ALA A 15 -9.06 0.41 -11.08
CA ALA A 15 -8.47 1.02 -12.28
C ALA A 15 -9.53 1.39 -13.33
N MET A 16 -10.54 0.55 -13.53
CA MET A 16 -11.65 0.86 -14.45
C MET A 16 -12.46 2.05 -13.95
N VAL A 17 -12.78 2.11 -12.67
CA VAL A 17 -13.51 3.23 -12.06
C VAL A 17 -12.66 4.50 -12.11
N GLY A 18 -11.37 4.42 -11.78
CA GLY A 18 -10.46 5.56 -11.83
C GLY A 18 -10.35 6.19 -13.23
N LEU A 19 -10.39 5.38 -14.28
CA LEU A 19 -10.39 5.88 -15.66
C LEU A 19 -11.74 6.49 -16.10
N ALA A 20 -12.83 6.14 -15.43
CA ALA A 20 -14.17 6.65 -15.73
C ALA A 20 -14.53 7.92 -14.94
N LEU A 21 -13.85 8.18 -13.82
CA LEU A 21 -14.14 9.31 -12.94
C LEU A 21 -13.53 10.63 -13.46
N PRO A 22 -14.22 11.76 -13.23
CA PRO A 22 -13.67 13.08 -13.53
C PRO A 22 -12.42 13.38 -12.71
N THR A 23 -11.47 14.09 -13.30
CA THR A 23 -10.14 14.35 -12.71
C THR A 23 -10.19 15.01 -11.32
N HIS A 24 -11.16 15.91 -11.10
CA HIS A 24 -11.30 16.60 -9.81
C HIS A 24 -11.69 15.65 -8.67
N ILE A 25 -12.57 14.68 -8.93
CA ILE A 25 -12.96 13.67 -7.92
C ILE A 25 -11.76 12.78 -7.59
N ILE A 26 -10.99 12.40 -8.60
CA ILE A 26 -9.78 11.59 -8.41
C ILE A 26 -8.76 12.37 -7.57
N GLN A 27 -8.53 13.65 -7.85
CA GLN A 27 -7.57 14.47 -7.11
C GLN A 27 -7.98 14.68 -5.66
N LEU A 28 -9.25 14.96 -5.39
CA LEU A 28 -9.76 15.11 -4.01
C LEU A 28 -9.67 13.80 -3.22
N SER A 29 -10.12 12.70 -3.80
CA SER A 29 -10.06 11.39 -3.15
C SER A 29 -8.62 10.89 -2.96
N LEU A 30 -7.74 11.17 -3.93
CA LEU A 30 -6.30 10.90 -3.82
C LEU A 30 -5.67 11.69 -2.66
N GLY A 31 -5.92 13.01 -2.61
CA GLY A 31 -5.41 13.86 -1.55
C GLY A 31 -5.91 13.44 -0.16
N GLY A 32 -7.19 13.12 -0.04
CA GLY A 32 -7.78 12.58 1.20
C GLY A 32 -7.14 11.26 1.61
N THR A 33 -6.91 10.36 0.65
CA THR A 33 -6.22 9.08 0.90
C THR A 33 -4.79 9.30 1.39
N ILE A 34 -4.03 10.18 0.74
CA ILE A 34 -2.65 10.48 1.14
C ILE A 34 -2.60 11.05 2.56
N LEU A 35 -3.51 11.97 2.91
CA LEU A 35 -3.58 12.50 4.27
C LEU A 35 -4.00 11.44 5.30
N ALA A 36 -4.92 10.54 4.96
CA ALA A 36 -5.25 9.39 5.81
C ALA A 36 -4.03 8.47 6.04
N ILE A 37 -3.20 8.25 5.01
CA ILE A 37 -1.93 7.53 5.15
C ILE A 37 -1.00 8.23 6.14
N VAL A 38 -0.86 9.55 6.06
CA VAL A 38 -0.05 10.34 7.00
C VAL A 38 -0.54 10.14 8.43
N VAL A 39 -1.86 10.22 8.66
CA VAL A 39 -2.46 9.99 9.99
C VAL A 39 -2.18 8.56 10.48
N ILE A 40 -2.33 7.55 9.65
CA ILE A 40 -2.01 6.16 9.98
C ILE A 40 -0.52 6.02 10.33
N MET A 41 0.37 6.63 9.55
CA MET A 41 1.81 6.58 9.82
C MET A 41 2.20 7.29 11.12
N LEU A 42 1.52 8.36 11.49
CA LEU A 42 1.72 9.06 12.76
C LEU A 42 1.22 8.21 13.93
N SER A 43 0.07 7.57 13.79
CA SER A 43 -0.60 6.78 14.83
C SER A 43 -0.02 5.37 14.97
N ALA A 44 0.67 4.85 13.94
CA ALA A 44 1.21 3.49 13.93
C ALA A 44 2.29 3.32 15.01
N SER A 45 1.95 2.59 16.06
CA SER A 45 2.90 2.14 17.08
C SER A 45 3.82 1.06 16.49
N LYS A 46 5.09 1.05 16.93
CA LYS A 46 6.10 0.06 16.52
C LYS A 46 5.82 -1.27 17.20
N SER A 47 4.88 -2.06 16.70
CA SER A 47 4.70 -3.45 17.16
C SER A 47 5.48 -4.40 16.24
N GLU A 48 6.66 -4.84 16.67
CA GLU A 48 7.47 -5.80 15.90
C GLU A 48 6.86 -7.21 15.94
N LEU A 49 6.31 -7.59 17.07
CA LEU A 49 5.68 -8.90 17.31
C LEU A 49 4.33 -8.70 18.01
N PRO A 50 3.21 -8.65 17.26
CA PRO A 50 1.89 -8.61 17.87
C PRO A 50 1.59 -9.94 18.60
N HIS A 51 1.08 -9.84 19.83
CA HIS A 51 0.70 -11.01 20.61
C HIS A 51 -0.68 -11.51 20.13
N VAL A 52 -0.72 -12.69 19.51
CA VAL A 52 -1.96 -13.33 19.07
C VAL A 52 -2.08 -14.65 19.82
N GLU A 53 -3.06 -14.75 20.71
CA GLU A 53 -3.27 -15.95 21.53
C GLU A 53 -3.86 -17.10 20.71
N GLN A 54 -4.82 -16.85 19.84
CA GLN A 54 -5.48 -17.89 19.04
C GLN A 54 -5.64 -17.47 17.57
N ALA A 55 -5.45 -18.44 16.67
CA ALA A 55 -5.72 -18.26 15.25
C ALA A 55 -7.23 -18.36 14.98
N ASP A 56 -7.73 -17.55 14.06
CA ASP A 56 -9.12 -17.55 13.64
C ASP A 56 -9.45 -18.79 12.80
N SER A 57 -10.67 -19.33 12.90
CA SER A 57 -11.11 -20.49 12.11
C SER A 57 -10.97 -20.28 10.61
N LEU A 58 -11.23 -19.07 10.14
CA LEU A 58 -11.05 -18.68 8.74
C LEU A 58 -9.58 -18.64 8.32
N SER A 59 -8.67 -18.20 9.19
CA SER A 59 -7.24 -18.17 8.88
C SER A 59 -6.69 -19.58 8.70
N THR A 60 -7.23 -20.54 9.44
CA THR A 60 -6.89 -21.96 9.34
C THR A 60 -7.47 -22.58 8.07
N ALA A 61 -8.74 -22.29 7.75
CA ALA A 61 -9.40 -22.76 6.52
C ALA A 61 -8.73 -22.23 5.25
N LEU A 62 -8.30 -20.99 5.26
CA LEU A 62 -7.58 -20.33 4.15
C LEU A 62 -6.08 -20.67 4.10
N ARG A 63 -5.60 -21.51 5.03
CA ARG A 63 -4.17 -21.88 5.17
C ARG A 63 -3.22 -20.68 5.20
N ILE A 64 -3.62 -19.62 5.91
CA ILE A 64 -2.79 -18.40 6.06
C ILE A 64 -1.91 -18.49 7.32
N THR A 65 -2.12 -19.50 8.16
CA THR A 65 -1.30 -19.84 9.33
C THR A 65 -0.06 -20.64 8.93
N GLY A 66 1.00 -20.54 9.70
CA GLY A 66 2.24 -21.29 9.45
C GLY A 66 3.28 -21.07 10.55
N ILE A 67 4.44 -21.67 10.39
CA ILE A 67 5.60 -21.47 11.26
C ILE A 67 6.60 -20.61 10.49
N TYR A 68 7.12 -19.58 11.13
CA TYR A 68 8.16 -18.73 10.59
C TYR A 68 9.42 -18.85 11.45
N HIS A 69 10.50 -19.28 10.85
CA HIS A 69 11.81 -19.29 11.51
C HIS A 69 12.40 -17.88 11.49
N GLU A 70 12.56 -17.26 12.67
CA GLU A 70 13.19 -15.95 12.80
C GLU A 70 14.69 -16.12 13.00
N PRO A 71 15.54 -15.82 11.98
CA PRO A 71 16.98 -16.06 12.06
C PRO A 71 17.68 -15.21 13.12
N SER A 72 17.15 -14.02 13.44
CA SER A 72 17.74 -13.11 14.43
C SER A 72 17.56 -13.59 15.86
N MET A 73 16.53 -14.40 16.14
CA MET A 73 16.23 -14.95 17.47
C MET A 73 16.47 -16.48 17.54
N ASN A 74 16.80 -17.11 16.42
CA ASN A 74 16.93 -18.57 16.26
C ASN A 74 15.73 -19.33 16.89
N ARG A 75 14.51 -18.81 16.67
CA ARG A 75 13.26 -19.34 17.21
C ARG A 75 12.21 -19.47 16.12
N ASP A 76 11.43 -20.53 16.23
CA ASP A 76 10.24 -20.75 15.42
C ASP A 76 9.07 -19.97 16.00
N ILE A 77 8.60 -18.95 15.26
CA ILE A 77 7.47 -18.13 15.67
C ILE A 77 6.22 -18.65 14.95
N PRO A 78 5.22 -19.14 15.69
CA PRO A 78 3.96 -19.54 15.08
C PRO A 78 3.25 -18.32 14.53
N ARG A 79 3.02 -18.30 13.21
CA ARG A 79 2.25 -17.26 12.53
C ARG A 79 0.76 -17.53 12.77
N LYS A 80 0.23 -16.96 13.83
CA LYS A 80 -1.20 -16.98 14.15
C LYS A 80 -1.81 -15.68 13.61
N ILE A 81 -2.86 -15.79 12.83
CA ILE A 81 -3.60 -14.66 12.27
C ILE A 81 -4.98 -14.65 12.89
N HIS A 82 -5.38 -13.48 13.38
CA HIS A 82 -6.72 -13.23 13.92
C HIS A 82 -7.42 -12.13 13.10
N ARG A 83 -8.72 -11.97 13.32
CA ARG A 83 -9.52 -10.96 12.62
C ARG A 83 -9.43 -11.05 11.10
N THR A 84 -9.49 -12.26 10.56
CA THR A 84 -9.35 -12.51 9.12
C THR A 84 -10.46 -11.81 8.31
N TRP A 85 -11.71 -11.79 8.80
CA TRP A 85 -12.82 -11.10 8.13
C TRP A 85 -12.59 -9.60 7.94
N PRO A 86 -12.31 -8.81 8.99
CA PRO A 86 -11.99 -7.39 8.83
C PRO A 86 -10.74 -7.17 7.96
N GLY A 87 -9.76 -8.07 8.04
CA GLY A 87 -8.57 -8.04 7.20
C GLY A 87 -8.92 -8.19 5.72
N LEU A 88 -9.71 -9.19 5.33
CA LEU A 88 -10.14 -9.40 3.95
C LEU A 88 -10.95 -8.21 3.42
N PHE A 89 -11.87 -7.67 4.24
CA PHE A 89 -12.63 -6.48 3.87
C PHE A 89 -11.72 -5.27 3.64
N SER A 90 -10.71 -5.09 4.49
CA SER A 90 -9.71 -4.04 4.30
C SER A 90 -8.95 -4.21 2.97
N PHE A 91 -8.62 -5.45 2.57
CA PHE A 91 -7.96 -5.71 1.30
C PHE A 91 -8.83 -5.46 0.08
N ILE A 92 -10.16 -5.57 0.20
CA ILE A 92 -11.10 -5.13 -0.85
C ILE A 92 -10.95 -3.61 -1.07
N ILE A 93 -11.03 -2.83 0.00
CA ILE A 93 -10.93 -1.36 -0.07
C ILE A 93 -9.53 -0.94 -0.55
N ILE A 94 -8.48 -1.54 0.01
CA ILE A 94 -7.09 -1.22 -0.34
C ILE A 94 -6.81 -1.54 -1.79
N GLY A 95 -7.23 -2.72 -2.29
CA GLY A 95 -7.06 -3.10 -3.68
C GLY A 95 -7.78 -2.15 -4.63
N PHE A 96 -9.02 -1.79 -4.31
CA PHE A 96 -9.81 -0.83 -5.09
C PHE A 96 -9.10 0.54 -5.16
N MET A 97 -8.67 1.08 -4.03
CA MET A 97 -7.97 2.37 -3.98
C MET A 97 -6.62 2.33 -4.69
N ALA A 98 -5.87 1.22 -4.51
CA ALA A 98 -4.58 1.02 -5.18
C ALA A 98 -4.73 1.05 -6.71
N GLY A 99 -5.75 0.35 -7.23
CA GLY A 99 -6.05 0.35 -8.65
C GLY A 99 -6.54 1.71 -9.15
N MET A 100 -7.45 2.36 -8.42
CA MET A 100 -8.06 3.64 -8.82
C MET A 100 -7.01 4.77 -8.93
N PHE A 101 -6.04 4.82 -8.03
CA PHE A 101 -5.03 5.88 -8.01
C PHE A 101 -3.69 5.48 -8.66
N GLY A 102 -3.45 4.19 -8.89
CA GLY A 102 -2.16 3.70 -9.36
C GLY A 102 -1.02 3.89 -8.35
N LEU A 103 -1.33 4.08 -7.06
CA LEU A 103 -0.34 4.32 -6.00
C LEU A 103 0.28 3.04 -5.44
N GLY A 104 -0.27 1.88 -5.81
CA GLY A 104 0.04 0.63 -5.14
C GLY A 104 -0.54 0.53 -3.71
N ALA A 105 -0.64 -0.69 -3.20
CA ALA A 105 -1.26 -0.98 -1.91
C ALA A 105 -0.26 -1.06 -0.74
N GLY A 106 1.04 -0.84 -0.99
CA GLY A 106 2.11 -1.08 -0.01
C GLY A 106 1.96 -0.32 1.30
N TRP A 107 1.42 0.89 1.25
CA TRP A 107 1.21 1.77 2.39
C TRP A 107 0.19 1.23 3.41
N ALA A 108 -0.83 0.52 2.94
CA ALA A 108 -1.90 0.00 3.79
C ALA A 108 -1.77 -1.50 4.08
N ASN A 109 -1.15 -2.27 3.18
CA ASN A 109 -0.99 -3.71 3.35
C ASN A 109 -0.21 -4.06 4.63
N VAL A 110 0.88 -3.34 4.92
CA VAL A 110 1.73 -3.60 6.09
C VAL A 110 0.98 -3.34 7.40
N PRO A 111 0.34 -2.17 7.62
CA PRO A 111 -0.48 -1.92 8.80
C PRO A 111 -1.61 -2.94 8.98
N VAL A 112 -2.33 -3.29 7.92
CA VAL A 112 -3.43 -4.25 8.01
C VAL A 112 -2.93 -5.65 8.37
N LEU A 113 -1.88 -6.13 7.73
CA LEU A 113 -1.29 -7.43 8.06
C LEU A 113 -0.71 -7.48 9.48
N ASN A 114 -0.02 -6.43 9.91
CA ASN A 114 0.66 -6.39 11.20
C ASN A 114 -0.28 -6.02 12.35
N LEU A 115 -0.97 -4.89 12.27
CA LEU A 115 -1.76 -4.36 13.38
C LEU A 115 -3.17 -4.96 13.46
N LEU A 116 -3.82 -5.20 12.31
CA LEU A 116 -5.18 -5.73 12.29
C LEU A 116 -5.20 -7.26 12.33
N MET A 117 -4.34 -7.92 11.54
CA MET A 117 -4.33 -9.38 11.42
C MET A 117 -3.30 -10.05 12.33
N GLY A 118 -2.38 -9.30 12.95
CA GLY A 118 -1.41 -9.80 13.91
C GLY A 118 -0.23 -10.57 13.31
N ALA A 119 0.06 -10.38 12.01
CA ALA A 119 1.23 -11.00 11.40
C ALA A 119 2.53 -10.29 11.84
N PRO A 120 3.65 -11.01 12.06
CA PRO A 120 4.94 -10.41 12.34
C PRO A 120 5.36 -9.38 11.30
N LEU A 121 5.98 -8.29 11.70
CA LEU A 121 6.30 -7.15 10.83
C LEU A 121 7.12 -7.55 9.59
N LYS A 122 8.13 -8.40 9.74
CA LYS A 122 8.95 -8.88 8.62
C LYS A 122 8.14 -9.65 7.59
N ILE A 123 7.21 -10.50 8.05
CA ILE A 123 6.29 -11.24 7.17
C ILE A 123 5.31 -10.28 6.50
N SER A 124 4.78 -9.31 7.25
CA SER A 124 3.85 -8.31 6.71
C SER A 124 4.50 -7.50 5.58
N VAL A 125 5.75 -7.08 5.75
CA VAL A 125 6.50 -6.34 4.72
C VAL A 125 6.77 -7.22 3.49
N ALA A 126 7.22 -8.47 3.68
CA ALA A 126 7.47 -9.39 2.57
C ALA A 126 6.18 -9.73 1.80
N THR A 127 5.10 -10.02 2.53
CA THR A 127 3.78 -10.30 1.95
C THR A 127 3.23 -9.07 1.23
N SER A 128 3.40 -7.88 1.80
CA SER A 128 2.99 -6.62 1.17
C SER A 128 3.67 -6.41 -0.18
N LYS A 129 4.97 -6.65 -0.29
CA LYS A 129 5.70 -6.55 -1.56
C LYS A 129 5.17 -7.53 -2.62
N PHE A 130 4.87 -8.75 -2.20
CA PHE A 130 4.27 -9.76 -3.08
C PHE A 130 2.86 -9.35 -3.55
N LEU A 131 2.02 -8.87 -2.61
CA LEU A 131 0.69 -8.35 -2.95
C LEU A 131 0.77 -7.17 -3.91
N LEU A 132 1.69 -6.23 -3.65
CA LEU A 132 1.93 -5.05 -4.47
C LEU A 132 2.26 -5.44 -5.91
N SER A 133 3.17 -6.39 -6.13
CA SER A 133 3.55 -6.80 -7.48
C SER A 133 2.37 -7.36 -8.27
N ILE A 134 1.46 -8.10 -7.63
CA ILE A 134 0.26 -8.64 -8.28
C ILE A 134 -0.78 -7.56 -8.55
N THR A 135 -1.08 -6.72 -7.54
CA THR A 135 -2.10 -5.65 -7.68
C THR A 135 -1.69 -4.61 -8.70
N ASP A 136 -0.43 -4.19 -8.69
CA ASP A 136 0.06 -3.17 -9.61
C ASP A 136 0.15 -3.68 -11.04
N THR A 137 0.56 -4.94 -11.25
CA THR A 137 0.53 -5.55 -12.58
C THR A 137 -0.90 -5.66 -13.11
N SER A 138 -1.85 -6.03 -12.25
CA SER A 138 -3.27 -6.13 -12.63
C SER A 138 -3.86 -4.78 -13.02
N ALA A 139 -3.57 -3.72 -12.26
CA ALA A 139 -4.00 -2.37 -12.56
C ALA A 139 -3.31 -1.82 -13.82
N ALA A 140 -1.99 -2.01 -13.94
CA ALA A 140 -1.21 -1.57 -15.10
C ALA A 140 -1.74 -2.17 -16.41
N TRP A 141 -2.18 -3.44 -16.38
CA TRP A 141 -2.80 -4.08 -17.53
C TRP A 141 -4.04 -3.32 -18.03
N ILE A 142 -4.89 -2.86 -17.11
CA ILE A 142 -6.09 -2.06 -17.46
C ILE A 142 -5.69 -0.71 -18.05
N TYR A 143 -4.74 0.00 -17.43
CA TYR A 143 -4.26 1.30 -17.94
C TYR A 143 -3.63 1.19 -19.33
N LEU A 144 -2.87 0.12 -19.60
CA LEU A 144 -2.27 -0.16 -20.90
C LEU A 144 -3.34 -0.42 -21.96
N ASN A 145 -4.30 -1.32 -21.68
CA ASN A 145 -5.35 -1.67 -22.64
C ASN A 145 -6.30 -0.50 -22.95
N LYS A 146 -6.47 0.43 -22.02
CA LYS A 146 -7.28 1.64 -22.22
C LYS A 146 -6.51 2.78 -22.88
N GLY A 147 -5.23 2.58 -23.23
CA GLY A 147 -4.40 3.61 -23.87
C GLY A 147 -4.07 4.80 -22.96
N ALA A 148 -4.26 4.65 -21.64
CA ALA A 148 -4.01 5.71 -20.66
C ALA A 148 -2.51 5.90 -20.35
N VAL A 149 -1.65 4.99 -20.82
CA VAL A 149 -0.21 5.04 -20.64
C VAL A 149 0.44 5.79 -21.79
N ILE A 150 1.10 6.89 -21.49
CA ILE A 150 1.87 7.69 -22.46
C ILE A 150 3.33 7.23 -22.42
N PRO A 151 3.83 6.47 -23.43
CA PRO A 151 5.17 5.88 -23.38
C PRO A 151 6.29 6.91 -23.22
N MET A 152 6.13 8.09 -23.83
CA MET A 152 7.09 9.19 -23.74
C MET A 152 7.33 9.71 -22.32
N MET A 153 6.32 9.58 -21.43
CA MET A 153 6.44 9.95 -20.01
C MET A 153 6.89 8.77 -19.13
N VAL A 154 6.50 7.56 -19.50
CA VAL A 154 6.78 6.35 -18.72
C VAL A 154 8.24 5.93 -18.86
N LEU A 155 8.84 5.98 -20.04
CA LEU A 155 10.22 5.55 -20.28
C LEU A 155 11.25 6.30 -19.41
N PRO A 156 11.27 7.65 -19.36
CA PRO A 156 12.18 8.37 -18.47
C PRO A 156 11.92 8.06 -17.00
N SER A 157 10.65 7.89 -16.62
CA SER A 157 10.28 7.56 -15.23
C SER A 157 10.79 6.18 -14.81
N LEU A 158 10.72 5.18 -15.69
CA LEU A 158 11.28 3.84 -15.44
C LEU A 158 12.79 3.90 -15.21
N ILE A 159 13.51 4.61 -16.08
CA ILE A 159 14.96 4.80 -15.93
C ILE A 159 15.27 5.50 -14.60
N GLY A 160 14.51 6.55 -14.28
CA GLY A 160 14.64 7.28 -13.02
C GLY A 160 14.41 6.41 -11.78
N ILE A 161 13.39 5.55 -11.80
CA ILE A 161 13.11 4.60 -10.71
C ILE A 161 14.22 3.56 -10.59
N MET A 162 14.73 3.02 -11.71
CA MET A 162 15.83 2.06 -11.68
C MET A 162 17.10 2.66 -11.07
N LEU A 163 17.53 3.82 -11.55
CA LEU A 163 18.70 4.52 -11.02
C LEU A 163 18.47 4.96 -9.56
N GLY A 164 17.29 5.50 -9.26
CA GLY A 164 16.91 5.91 -7.92
C GLY A 164 16.89 4.76 -6.91
N SER A 165 16.51 3.55 -7.33
CA SER A 165 16.52 2.39 -6.44
C SER A 165 17.93 1.98 -6.03
N PHE A 166 18.92 2.04 -6.93
CA PHE A 166 20.32 1.76 -6.60
C PHE A 166 20.88 2.77 -5.58
N VAL A 167 20.59 4.05 -5.79
CA VAL A 167 21.02 5.12 -4.85
C VAL A 167 20.24 5.01 -3.54
N GLY A 168 18.93 4.81 -3.61
CA GLY A 168 18.05 4.69 -2.45
C GLY A 168 18.43 3.56 -1.52
N VAL A 169 18.77 2.38 -2.04
CA VAL A 169 19.21 1.24 -1.21
C VAL A 169 20.51 1.56 -0.47
N ARG A 170 21.46 2.29 -1.09
CA ARG A 170 22.69 2.70 -0.42
C ARG A 170 22.41 3.69 0.72
N ILE A 171 21.54 4.68 0.47
CA ILE A 171 21.14 5.65 1.48
C ILE A 171 20.40 4.96 2.64
N LEU A 172 19.52 4.01 2.33
CA LEU A 172 18.72 3.30 3.33
C LEU A 172 19.58 2.49 4.32
N LYS A 173 20.73 1.98 3.88
CA LYS A 173 21.67 1.26 4.75
C LYS A 173 22.33 2.14 5.81
N VAL A 174 22.48 3.43 5.54
CA VAL A 174 23.20 4.40 6.40
C VAL A 174 22.22 5.30 7.16
N ALA A 175 21.07 5.59 6.59
CA ALA A 175 20.10 6.52 7.16
C ALA A 175 19.34 5.92 8.34
N LYS A 176 19.14 6.72 9.40
CA LYS A 176 18.35 6.32 10.57
C LYS A 176 16.88 6.14 10.18
N PRO A 177 16.20 5.05 10.59
CA PRO A 177 14.80 4.78 10.26
C PRO A 177 13.84 5.92 10.62
N THR A 178 14.11 6.60 11.73
CA THR A 178 13.33 7.75 12.19
C THR A 178 13.41 8.92 11.21
N PHE A 179 14.59 9.21 10.67
CA PHE A 179 14.78 10.29 9.69
C PHE A 179 14.00 10.00 8.41
N ILE A 180 14.10 8.76 7.90
CA ILE A 180 13.37 8.33 6.70
C ILE A 180 11.86 8.46 6.91
N ARG A 181 11.35 8.02 8.07
CA ARG A 181 9.93 8.12 8.42
C ARG A 181 9.43 9.56 8.37
N TRP A 182 10.13 10.49 9.00
CA TRP A 182 9.75 11.90 9.02
C TRP A 182 9.84 12.56 7.64
N MET A 183 10.86 12.20 6.85
CA MET A 183 11.00 12.67 5.48
C MET A 183 9.83 12.22 4.61
N VAL A 184 9.43 10.93 4.71
CA VAL A 184 8.29 10.39 3.96
C VAL A 184 6.98 11.06 4.38
N ILE A 185 6.76 11.23 5.69
CA ILE A 185 5.57 11.93 6.21
C ILE A 185 5.49 13.36 5.67
N GLY A 186 6.60 14.09 5.67
CA GLY A 186 6.65 15.46 5.15
C GLY A 186 6.30 15.53 3.66
N ILE A 187 6.90 14.65 2.84
CA ILE A 187 6.64 14.59 1.40
C ILE A 187 5.17 14.24 1.13
N LEU A 188 4.63 13.22 1.82
CA LEU A 188 3.24 12.80 1.65
C LEU A 188 2.27 13.88 2.11
N PHE A 189 2.54 14.56 3.22
CA PHE A 189 1.70 15.64 3.70
C PHE A 189 1.60 16.78 2.67
N PHE A 190 2.75 17.21 2.13
CA PHE A 190 2.79 18.24 1.11
C PHE A 190 2.11 17.80 -0.20
N ALA A 191 2.34 16.56 -0.63
CA ALA A 191 1.70 16.00 -1.82
C ALA A 191 0.17 15.88 -1.66
N GLY A 192 -0.30 15.48 -0.48
CA GLY A 192 -1.73 15.39 -0.16
C GLY A 192 -2.42 16.74 -0.18
N LEU A 193 -1.81 17.76 0.43
CA LEU A 193 -2.31 19.13 0.37
C LEU A 193 -2.38 19.65 -1.07
N LYS A 194 -1.33 19.45 -1.86
CA LYS A 194 -1.28 19.87 -3.26
C LYS A 194 -2.34 19.15 -4.12
N ALA A 195 -2.60 17.87 -3.86
CA ALA A 195 -3.64 17.13 -4.56
C ALA A 195 -5.03 17.67 -4.24
N ILE A 196 -5.31 18.01 -2.97
CA ILE A 196 -6.58 18.60 -2.55
C ILE A 196 -6.74 20.00 -3.15
N SER A 197 -5.72 20.87 -3.06
CA SER A 197 -5.81 22.22 -3.63
C SER A 197 -6.13 22.19 -5.12
N LYS A 198 -5.45 21.31 -5.88
CA LYS A 198 -5.71 21.14 -7.31
C LYS A 198 -7.09 20.58 -7.61
N GLY A 199 -7.62 19.70 -6.77
CA GLY A 199 -9.00 19.21 -6.88
C GLY A 199 -10.02 20.32 -6.62
N LEU A 200 -9.77 21.22 -5.65
CA LEU A 200 -10.65 22.34 -5.31
C LEU A 200 -10.60 23.47 -6.36
N GLU A 201 -9.44 23.75 -6.95
CA GLU A 201 -9.31 24.71 -8.06
C GLU A 201 -10.25 24.36 -9.22
N SER A 202 -10.46 23.07 -9.48
CA SER A 202 -11.38 22.60 -10.52
C SER A 202 -12.86 22.89 -10.21
N TYR A 203 -13.19 23.24 -8.94
CA TYR A 203 -14.51 23.73 -8.52
C TYR A 203 -14.60 25.26 -8.43
N GLY A 204 -13.58 26.00 -8.91
CA GLY A 204 -13.57 27.46 -8.90
C GLY A 204 -13.12 28.08 -7.57
N VAL A 205 -12.58 27.30 -6.66
CA VAL A 205 -12.00 27.75 -5.40
C VAL A 205 -10.49 27.89 -5.57
N THR A 206 -10.00 29.07 -5.90
CA THR A 206 -8.56 29.35 -5.98
C THR A 206 -8.00 29.63 -4.58
N PHE A 207 -7.05 28.79 -4.15
CA PHE A 207 -6.32 28.94 -2.87
C PHE A 207 -4.87 29.38 -3.07
N PHE A 208 -4.50 30.20 -3.98
CA PHE A 208 -3.19 30.79 -4.35
C PHE A 208 -2.93 30.74 -5.84
#